data_6a6d2f7592b90ad14fb79d611f943f9a
#
_entry.id   6a6d2f7592b90ad14fb79d611f943f9a
#
_cell.length_a   1.000
_cell.length_b   1.000
_cell.length_c   1.000
_cell.angle_alpha   90.00
_cell.angle_beta   90.00
_cell.angle_gamma   90.00
#
_symmetry.space_group_name_H-M   'P 1'
#
loop_
_entity.id
_entity.type
_entity.pdbx_description
1 polymer ?
#
loop_
_entity_poly.entity_id
_entity_poly.type
_entity_poly.pdbx_seq_one_letter_code
_entity_poly.pdbx_strand_id
1 'polypeptide(L)'
;MTKLTPSNAGTFGTTISNDTAAATIGAAIKPRTMPEKIGLYDPRNEHDACGVGFIAHMKNQKSHSIVEKGLQILENLTHRGAVGADPLMGDGAGMLVQIPDRLYREEMAGQGIELPAAGQYGVGHVFMPQDAEKRRHIEAVFEEVVREEGQTILGWRDVPVDNSQLSKAPEILATEPVHRQVFIGRAPTLTSDDEFERRLFILRKVVSNRVHVETEGRDIGFYVVSLSARTIVYKGMFLAYQLGAYYADLTDPRFESALALVHQRFSTNTFPSWKLAHPYRMVAHNGEINTLRGNVNWMAARQASVDSELFGNDISKLWPISYEGQSDTACFDNALEFLTEGGYPLSHAMMMLIPEAWAGNKQMPKDTQAFYEY
;
A
#
# COMPACT_ATOMS: atom_id res chain seq x y z
N MET A 1 -14.43 -35.96 -2.96
CA MET A 1 -15.46 -35.54 -1.97
C MET A 1 -15.03 -36.08 -0.62
N THR A 2 -14.39 -35.29 0.18
CA THR A 2 -14.11 -35.63 1.59
C THR A 2 -14.25 -34.35 2.40
N LYS A 3 -15.33 -34.29 3.16
CA LYS A 3 -15.59 -33.20 4.11
C LYS A 3 -14.67 -33.38 5.30
N LEU A 4 -13.87 -32.36 5.64
CA LEU A 4 -13.14 -32.26 6.89
C LEU A 4 -13.93 -31.38 7.85
N THR A 5 -14.40 -32.00 8.93
CA THR A 5 -14.98 -31.33 10.10
C THR A 5 -13.86 -30.86 11.04
N PRO A 6 -13.99 -29.71 11.72
CA PRO A 6 -12.96 -29.23 12.64
C PRO A 6 -12.99 -30.02 13.95
N SER A 7 -11.84 -30.56 14.36
CA SER A 7 -11.62 -31.18 15.65
C SER A 7 -11.23 -30.15 16.70
N ASN A 8 -11.83 -30.28 17.88
CA ASN A 8 -11.67 -29.53 19.10
C ASN A 8 -10.21 -29.14 19.47
N ALA A 9 -10.01 -27.86 19.67
CA ALA A 9 -8.83 -27.31 20.32
C ALA A 9 -8.85 -27.63 21.82
N GLY A 10 -7.93 -28.45 22.27
CA GLY A 10 -7.67 -28.69 23.69
C GLY A 10 -7.01 -27.46 24.33
N THR A 11 -7.63 -26.96 25.38
CA THR A 11 -7.14 -25.93 26.28
C THR A 11 -5.96 -26.46 27.08
N PHE A 12 -4.73 -26.02 26.75
CA PHE A 12 -3.60 -26.11 27.67
C PHE A 12 -3.53 -24.82 28.49
N GLY A 13 -4.10 -24.85 29.68
CA GLY A 13 -3.90 -23.84 30.70
C GLY A 13 -2.53 -24.02 31.37
N THR A 14 -1.59 -23.16 31.07
CA THR A 14 -0.42 -22.90 31.90
C THR A 14 -0.52 -21.47 32.39
N THR A 15 -0.90 -21.33 33.66
CA THR A 15 -0.83 -20.08 34.42
C THR A 15 0.66 -19.75 34.62
N ILE A 16 1.20 -18.86 33.81
CA ILE A 16 2.50 -18.23 34.06
C ILE A 16 2.23 -17.02 34.95
N SER A 17 2.77 -17.04 36.17
CA SER A 17 2.69 -15.94 37.13
C SER A 17 3.32 -14.67 36.52
N ASN A 18 2.59 -13.55 36.54
CA ASN A 18 2.96 -12.27 35.97
C ASN A 18 4.22 -11.60 36.58
N ASP A 19 4.83 -12.18 37.60
CA ASP A 19 5.96 -11.55 38.30
C ASP A 19 7.34 -11.86 37.70
N THR A 20 7.45 -12.86 36.83
CA THR A 20 8.75 -13.21 36.19
C THR A 20 8.93 -12.59 34.78
N ALA A 21 7.86 -12.15 34.14
CA ALA A 21 7.94 -11.54 32.81
C ALA A 21 8.38 -10.08 32.83
N ALA A 22 8.16 -9.35 33.94
CA ALA A 22 8.54 -7.95 34.08
C ALA A 22 10.05 -7.74 34.33
N ALA A 23 10.74 -8.75 34.84
CA ALA A 23 12.18 -8.65 35.14
C ALA A 23 13.10 -8.89 33.92
N THR A 24 12.60 -9.47 32.85
CA THR A 24 13.44 -9.84 31.67
C THR A 24 13.39 -8.79 30.55
N ILE A 25 12.43 -7.85 30.58
CA ILE A 25 12.30 -6.78 29.57
C ILE A 25 13.14 -5.52 29.94
N GLY A 26 13.71 -5.47 31.13
CA GLY A 26 14.49 -4.35 31.64
C GLY A 26 16.01 -4.44 31.43
N ALA A 27 16.54 -5.44 30.75
CA ALA A 27 17.91 -5.40 30.28
C ALA A 27 17.99 -4.36 29.15
N ALA A 28 18.44 -3.14 29.49
CA ALA A 28 18.75 -2.11 28.51
C ALA A 28 19.59 -2.75 27.41
N ILE A 29 19.05 -2.79 26.17
CA ILE A 29 19.83 -3.14 24.98
C ILE A 29 20.99 -2.13 25.02
N LYS A 30 22.18 -2.60 25.38
CA LYS A 30 23.38 -1.76 25.27
C LYS A 30 23.45 -1.31 23.84
N PRO A 31 23.57 0.02 23.57
CA PRO A 31 23.76 0.48 22.20
C PRO A 31 24.93 -0.34 21.62
N ARG A 32 24.72 -0.99 20.48
CA ARG A 32 25.81 -1.62 19.75
C ARG A 32 26.82 -0.50 19.50
N THR A 33 27.99 -0.61 20.15
CA THR A 33 29.09 0.29 19.83
C THR A 33 29.46 0.02 18.38
N MET A 34 29.47 1.08 17.56
CA MET A 34 29.97 0.96 16.19
C MET A 34 31.36 0.34 16.21
N PRO A 35 31.67 -0.54 15.26
CA PRO A 35 33.02 -1.09 15.14
C PRO A 35 34.07 0.02 15.07
N GLU A 36 35.28 -0.22 15.56
CA GLU A 36 36.38 0.73 15.43
C GLU A 36 36.84 0.81 13.96
N LYS A 37 37.39 1.97 13.57
CA LYS A 37 37.98 2.16 12.26
C LYS A 37 39.14 1.18 12.07
N ILE A 38 39.08 0.35 11.03
CA ILE A 38 40.12 -0.67 10.69
C ILE A 38 40.45 -0.57 9.20
N GLY A 39 41.67 -0.25 8.85
CA GLY A 39 42.11 -0.13 7.46
C GLY A 39 41.30 0.89 6.68
N LEU A 40 40.64 0.47 5.59
CA LEU A 40 39.78 1.31 4.76
C LEU A 40 38.35 1.46 5.33
N TYR A 41 37.98 0.64 6.31
CA TYR A 41 36.69 0.75 6.97
C TYR A 41 36.67 1.95 7.93
N ASP A 42 35.71 2.84 7.75
CA ASP A 42 35.46 3.95 8.66
C ASP A 42 33.95 3.94 9.02
N PRO A 43 33.60 3.74 10.31
CA PRO A 43 32.20 3.68 10.73
C PRO A 43 31.41 4.96 10.47
N ARG A 44 32.07 6.10 10.20
CA ARG A 44 31.40 7.34 9.81
C ARG A 44 30.81 7.29 8.41
N ASN A 45 31.25 6.30 7.58
CA ASN A 45 30.72 6.05 6.24
C ASN A 45 29.61 5.01 6.25
N GLU A 46 29.24 4.46 7.41
CA GLU A 46 28.09 3.55 7.50
C GLU A 46 26.80 4.34 7.29
N HIS A 47 26.04 3.89 6.30
CA HIS A 47 24.72 4.42 5.97
C HIS A 47 23.76 3.26 5.79
N ASP A 48 22.47 3.52 6.04
CA ASP A 48 21.43 2.54 5.74
C ASP A 48 21.46 2.17 4.26
N ALA A 49 21.47 0.87 3.98
CA ALA A 49 21.56 0.35 2.61
C ALA A 49 20.19 0.09 1.97
N CYS A 50 19.09 0.40 2.67
CA CYS A 50 17.72 0.19 2.23
C CYS A 50 17.02 1.53 1.99
N GLY A 51 16.16 1.63 0.97
CA GLY A 51 15.29 2.79 0.73
C GLY A 51 13.90 2.64 1.38
N VAL A 52 13.72 1.70 2.30
CA VAL A 52 12.49 1.44 3.05
C VAL A 52 12.70 1.71 4.52
N GLY A 53 11.72 2.34 5.15
CA GLY A 53 11.69 2.51 6.60
C GLY A 53 10.26 2.50 7.12
N PHE A 54 10.09 2.18 8.38
CA PHE A 54 8.79 2.32 9.03
C PHE A 54 8.93 2.69 10.50
N ILE A 55 7.89 3.29 11.03
CA ILE A 55 7.70 3.55 12.45
C ILE A 55 6.27 3.17 12.84
N ALA A 56 6.09 2.52 13.97
CA ALA A 56 4.79 2.12 14.47
C ALA A 56 4.70 2.27 15.99
N HIS A 57 3.55 2.72 16.48
CA HIS A 57 3.25 2.73 17.90
C HIS A 57 2.63 1.39 18.30
N MET A 58 3.33 0.59 19.13
CA MET A 58 2.96 -0.80 19.46
C MET A 58 1.55 -0.94 20.09
N LYS A 59 1.03 0.11 20.72
CA LYS A 59 -0.32 0.12 21.31
C LYS A 59 -1.36 0.80 20.41
N ASN A 60 -1.04 1.02 19.13
CA ASN A 60 -1.90 1.67 18.14
C ASN A 60 -2.41 3.06 18.58
N GLN A 61 -1.62 3.82 19.33
CA GLN A 61 -1.96 5.19 19.69
C GLN A 61 -1.54 6.12 18.56
N LYS A 62 -2.52 6.72 17.92
CA LYS A 62 -2.32 7.65 16.80
C LYS A 62 -1.77 8.98 17.29
N SER A 63 -0.85 9.56 16.53
CA SER A 63 -0.33 10.91 16.75
C SER A 63 0.27 11.47 15.46
N HIS A 64 0.32 12.79 15.33
CA HIS A 64 1.00 13.44 14.24
C HIS A 64 2.52 13.18 14.27
N SER A 65 3.10 13.01 15.45
CA SER A 65 4.55 12.77 15.61
C SER A 65 5.02 11.47 14.94
N ILE A 66 4.16 10.49 14.71
CA ILE A 66 4.46 9.28 13.90
C ILE A 66 4.64 9.68 12.43
N VAL A 67 3.81 10.57 11.92
CA VAL A 67 3.89 11.08 10.53
C VAL A 67 5.16 11.89 10.33
N GLU A 68 5.44 12.84 11.26
CA GLU A 68 6.69 13.63 11.24
C GLU A 68 7.93 12.74 11.24
N LYS A 69 7.97 11.71 12.10
CA LYS A 69 9.07 10.75 12.13
C LYS A 69 9.15 9.91 10.87
N GLY A 70 8.02 9.58 10.25
CA GLY A 70 7.98 8.93 8.93
C GLY A 70 8.64 9.81 7.86
N LEU A 71 8.30 11.10 7.80
CA LEU A 71 8.94 12.07 6.91
C LEU A 71 10.44 12.19 7.20
N GLN A 72 10.83 12.26 8.49
CA GLN A 72 12.24 12.29 8.88
C GLN A 72 13.02 11.04 8.45
N ILE A 73 12.41 9.84 8.59
CA ILE A 73 13.02 8.60 8.09
C ILE A 73 13.24 8.70 6.58
N LEU A 74 12.23 9.18 5.84
CA LEU A 74 12.33 9.34 4.39
C LEU A 74 13.45 10.30 4.00
N GLU A 75 13.58 11.45 4.66
CA GLU A 75 14.66 12.40 4.45
C GLU A 75 16.05 11.80 4.74
N ASN A 76 16.17 11.00 5.80
CA ASN A 76 17.40 10.29 6.14
C ASN A 76 17.79 9.26 5.05
N LEU A 77 16.83 8.79 4.25
CA LEU A 77 17.02 7.89 3.14
C LEU A 77 17.32 8.60 1.80
N THR A 78 17.49 9.92 1.78
CA THR A 78 17.73 10.72 0.55
C THR A 78 18.87 10.15 -0.29
N HIS A 79 19.93 9.64 0.32
CA HIS A 79 21.07 9.00 -0.36
C HIS A 79 20.71 7.72 -1.12
N ARG A 80 19.51 7.17 -0.92
CA ARG A 80 18.96 5.97 -1.60
C ARG A 80 18.04 6.32 -2.78
N GLY A 81 17.73 7.60 -2.96
CA GLY A 81 16.92 8.06 -4.08
C GLY A 81 17.76 8.38 -5.30
N ALA A 82 17.21 8.15 -6.49
CA ALA A 82 17.80 8.65 -7.71
C ALA A 82 17.29 10.05 -8.01
N VAL A 83 18.18 10.84 -8.61
CA VAL A 83 17.91 12.19 -9.12
C VAL A 83 18.04 12.12 -10.64
N GLY A 84 17.04 12.62 -11.34
CA GLY A 84 17.04 12.70 -12.80
C GLY A 84 18.05 13.72 -13.35
N ALA A 85 17.99 13.96 -14.65
CA ALA A 85 18.78 15.03 -15.30
C ALA A 85 18.41 16.43 -14.74
N ASP A 86 17.15 16.63 -14.35
CA ASP A 86 16.71 17.77 -13.58
C ASP A 86 16.90 17.47 -12.08
N PRO A 87 17.65 18.33 -11.35
CA PRO A 87 17.90 18.14 -9.90
C PRO A 87 16.65 18.11 -9.02
N LEU A 88 15.51 18.58 -9.50
CA LEU A 88 14.22 18.57 -8.80
C LEU A 88 13.34 17.38 -9.19
N MET A 89 13.82 16.48 -10.04
CA MET A 89 13.10 15.28 -10.47
C MET A 89 13.61 14.05 -9.73
N GLY A 90 12.76 13.46 -8.88
CA GLY A 90 13.03 12.20 -8.19
C GLY A 90 12.38 11.00 -8.89
N ASP A 91 12.92 9.81 -8.66
CA ASP A 91 12.35 8.54 -9.15
C ASP A 91 11.08 8.12 -8.42
N GLY A 92 10.84 8.69 -7.26
CA GLY A 92 9.64 8.47 -6.47
C GLY A 92 9.90 8.35 -4.98
N ALA A 93 8.99 8.92 -4.21
CA ALA A 93 8.92 8.75 -2.76
C ALA A 93 7.46 8.68 -2.31
N GLY A 94 7.23 8.08 -1.14
CA GLY A 94 5.89 7.99 -0.61
C GLY A 94 5.83 7.45 0.80
N MET A 95 4.62 7.54 1.35
CA MET A 95 4.27 7.13 2.70
C MET A 95 2.91 6.44 2.70
N LEU A 96 2.82 5.30 3.37
CA LEU A 96 1.57 4.65 3.76
C LEU A 96 1.35 4.91 5.25
N VAL A 97 0.13 5.34 5.58
CA VAL A 97 -0.31 5.66 6.93
C VAL A 97 -1.72 5.13 7.18
N GLN A 98 -2.17 5.10 8.42
CA GLN A 98 -3.57 4.84 8.73
C GLN A 98 -4.45 6.03 8.31
N ILE A 99 -5.75 5.77 8.06
CA ILE A 99 -6.73 6.83 7.78
C ILE A 99 -6.69 7.88 8.90
N PRO A 100 -6.41 9.16 8.58
CA PRO A 100 -6.38 10.27 9.54
C PRO A 100 -7.80 10.81 9.79
N ASP A 101 -8.61 10.03 10.51
CA ASP A 101 -10.05 10.29 10.71
C ASP A 101 -10.34 11.71 11.18
N ARG A 102 -9.53 12.27 12.11
CA ARG A 102 -9.72 13.62 12.64
C ARG A 102 -9.64 14.67 11.53
N LEU A 103 -8.59 14.65 10.71
CA LEU A 103 -8.43 15.57 9.59
C LEU A 103 -9.61 15.46 8.64
N TYR A 104 -9.92 14.25 8.19
CA TYR A 104 -10.94 14.05 7.16
C TYR A 104 -12.33 14.44 7.66
N ARG A 105 -12.64 14.15 8.91
CA ARG A 105 -13.92 14.52 9.52
C ARG A 105 -14.11 16.04 9.54
N GLU A 106 -13.08 16.80 9.93
CA GLU A 106 -13.14 18.25 9.97
C GLU A 106 -13.19 18.85 8.55
N GLU A 107 -12.38 18.34 7.62
CA GLU A 107 -12.38 18.80 6.22
C GLU A 107 -13.73 18.55 5.50
N MET A 108 -14.29 17.35 5.66
CA MET A 108 -15.57 16.99 5.05
C MET A 108 -16.74 17.73 5.70
N ALA A 109 -16.70 17.96 7.01
CA ALA A 109 -17.70 18.79 7.69
C ALA A 109 -17.68 20.24 7.16
N GLY A 110 -16.50 20.77 6.82
CA GLY A 110 -16.36 22.07 6.14
C GLY A 110 -17.05 22.13 4.77
N GLN A 111 -17.29 21.00 4.13
CA GLN A 111 -18.04 20.85 2.88
C GLN A 111 -19.52 20.48 3.11
N GLY A 112 -19.99 20.45 4.36
CA GLY A 112 -21.35 20.04 4.74
C GLY A 112 -21.57 18.53 4.71
N ILE A 113 -20.51 17.72 4.72
CA ILE A 113 -20.56 16.25 4.68
C ILE A 113 -20.17 15.70 6.05
N GLU A 114 -21.09 15.04 6.72
CA GLU A 114 -20.83 14.37 7.99
C GLU A 114 -20.37 12.93 7.73
N LEU A 115 -19.11 12.62 8.10
CA LEU A 115 -18.58 11.26 7.99
C LEU A 115 -19.12 10.37 9.10
N PRO A 116 -19.49 9.10 8.81
CA PRO A 116 -19.83 8.11 9.83
C PRO A 116 -18.63 7.81 10.74
N ALA A 117 -18.80 6.97 11.75
CA ALA A 117 -17.74 6.58 12.66
C ALA A 117 -16.52 5.99 11.90
N ALA A 118 -15.32 6.13 12.48
CA ALA A 118 -14.11 5.51 11.95
C ALA A 118 -14.32 4.01 11.70
N GLY A 119 -13.86 3.50 10.54
CA GLY A 119 -14.10 2.13 10.08
C GLY A 119 -15.48 1.92 9.43
N GLN A 120 -16.38 2.90 9.46
CA GLN A 120 -17.67 2.86 8.75
C GLN A 120 -17.62 3.60 7.41
N TYR A 121 -16.45 4.06 7.01
CA TYR A 121 -16.17 4.61 5.69
C TYR A 121 -14.78 4.25 5.23
N GLY A 122 -14.59 4.14 3.92
CA GLY A 122 -13.31 3.98 3.25
C GLY A 122 -12.92 5.25 2.51
N VAL A 123 -11.62 5.45 2.31
CA VAL A 123 -11.07 6.58 1.56
C VAL A 123 -10.22 6.06 0.41
N GLY A 124 -10.52 6.52 -0.79
CA GLY A 124 -9.70 6.30 -1.98
C GLY A 124 -8.83 7.50 -2.28
N HIS A 125 -7.50 7.35 -2.37
CA HIS A 125 -6.64 8.34 -2.98
C HIS A 125 -6.51 8.02 -4.47
N VAL A 126 -6.86 8.95 -5.32
CA VAL A 126 -6.97 8.73 -6.76
C VAL A 126 -6.16 9.78 -7.51
N PHE A 127 -5.28 9.32 -8.38
CA PHE A 127 -4.67 10.14 -9.41
C PHE A 127 -5.65 10.29 -10.57
N MET A 128 -5.92 11.51 -10.94
CA MET A 128 -6.88 11.88 -11.99
C MET A 128 -6.19 12.61 -13.13
N PRO A 129 -6.67 12.47 -14.37
CA PRO A 129 -6.15 13.24 -15.50
C PRO A 129 -6.33 14.75 -15.29
N GLN A 130 -5.45 15.54 -15.91
CA GLN A 130 -5.56 17.01 -15.89
C GLN A 130 -6.76 17.53 -16.67
N ASP A 131 -7.26 16.75 -17.63
CA ASP A 131 -8.46 17.06 -18.42
C ASP A 131 -9.73 16.95 -17.56
N ALA A 132 -10.47 18.04 -17.44
CA ALA A 132 -11.65 18.12 -16.58
C ALA A 132 -12.82 17.26 -17.07
N GLU A 133 -12.95 17.00 -18.37
CA GLU A 133 -14.02 16.14 -18.90
C GLU A 133 -13.73 14.68 -18.57
N LYS A 134 -12.48 14.25 -18.76
CA LYS A 134 -12.06 12.91 -18.36
C LYS A 134 -12.21 12.69 -16.86
N ARG A 135 -11.88 13.69 -16.01
CA ARG A 135 -12.12 13.58 -14.56
C ARG A 135 -13.59 13.36 -14.23
N ARG A 136 -14.49 14.18 -14.76
CA ARG A 136 -15.93 14.03 -14.53
C ARG A 136 -16.45 12.66 -14.99
N HIS A 137 -15.95 12.17 -16.12
CA HIS A 137 -16.30 10.83 -16.59
C HIS A 137 -15.85 9.74 -15.60
N ILE A 138 -14.60 9.81 -15.11
CA ILE A 138 -14.08 8.86 -14.12
C ILE A 138 -14.87 8.93 -12.81
N GLU A 139 -15.21 10.13 -12.33
CA GLU A 139 -16.07 10.31 -11.15
C GLU A 139 -17.43 9.63 -11.35
N ALA A 140 -18.05 9.80 -12.52
CA ALA A 140 -19.30 9.11 -12.85
C ALA A 140 -19.15 7.59 -12.87
N VAL A 141 -18.03 7.04 -13.40
CA VAL A 141 -17.72 5.62 -13.34
C VAL A 141 -17.59 5.13 -11.87
N PHE A 142 -16.94 5.92 -11.01
CA PHE A 142 -16.89 5.59 -9.58
C PHE A 142 -18.28 5.55 -8.95
N GLU A 143 -19.11 6.56 -9.20
CA GLU A 143 -20.48 6.64 -8.67
C GLU A 143 -21.34 5.46 -9.11
N GLU A 144 -21.23 5.09 -10.38
CA GLU A 144 -21.95 3.94 -10.92
C GLU A 144 -21.50 2.63 -10.27
N VAL A 145 -20.20 2.36 -10.23
CA VAL A 145 -19.64 1.13 -9.65
C VAL A 145 -19.93 1.03 -8.15
N VAL A 146 -19.78 2.13 -7.40
CA VAL A 146 -20.07 2.15 -5.96
C VAL A 146 -21.53 1.81 -5.69
N ARG A 147 -22.45 2.33 -6.51
CA ARG A 147 -23.89 2.02 -6.43
C ARG A 147 -24.18 0.57 -6.83
N GLU A 148 -23.58 0.06 -7.91
CA GLU A 148 -23.72 -1.34 -8.35
C GLU A 148 -23.27 -2.32 -7.27
N GLU A 149 -22.20 -1.98 -6.55
CA GLU A 149 -21.65 -2.78 -5.45
C GLU A 149 -22.33 -2.52 -4.10
N GLY A 150 -23.45 -1.80 -4.11
CA GLY A 150 -24.31 -1.59 -2.94
C GLY A 150 -23.73 -0.67 -1.87
N GLN A 151 -22.75 0.17 -2.22
CA GLN A 151 -22.17 1.16 -1.33
C GLN A 151 -22.66 2.58 -1.68
N THR A 152 -22.22 3.58 -0.92
CA THR A 152 -22.62 4.98 -1.12
C THR A 152 -21.40 5.88 -1.16
N ILE A 153 -21.28 6.74 -2.17
CA ILE A 153 -20.31 7.84 -2.14
C ILE A 153 -20.83 8.91 -1.17
N LEU A 154 -20.02 9.21 -0.17
CA LEU A 154 -20.28 10.29 0.80
C LEU A 154 -19.84 11.63 0.24
N GLY A 155 -18.77 11.65 -0.53
CA GLY A 155 -18.28 12.86 -1.19
C GLY A 155 -16.89 12.70 -1.79
N TRP A 156 -16.41 13.80 -2.38
CA TRP A 156 -15.09 13.94 -2.95
C TRP A 156 -14.35 15.11 -2.30
N ARG A 157 -13.03 14.98 -2.17
CA ARG A 157 -12.15 16.03 -1.67
C ARG A 157 -10.99 16.24 -2.64
N ASP A 158 -10.67 17.48 -2.96
CA ASP A 158 -9.40 17.79 -3.59
C ASP A 158 -8.30 17.74 -2.56
N VAL A 159 -7.23 17.01 -2.85
CA VAL A 159 -6.06 16.95 -1.95
C VAL A 159 -5.28 18.25 -2.12
N PRO A 160 -5.01 19.01 -1.03
CA PRO A 160 -4.23 20.23 -1.12
C PRO A 160 -2.76 19.88 -1.42
N VAL A 161 -2.25 20.39 -2.54
CA VAL A 161 -0.88 20.14 -3.01
C VAL A 161 -0.17 21.46 -3.34
N ASP A 162 1.15 21.48 -3.08
CA ASP A 162 2.04 22.56 -3.46
C ASP A 162 3.18 22.02 -4.37
N ASN A 163 3.11 22.30 -5.65
CA ASN A 163 4.11 21.87 -6.61
C ASN A 163 5.26 22.89 -6.80
N SER A 164 5.38 23.89 -5.93
CA SER A 164 6.40 24.96 -6.04
C SER A 164 7.84 24.41 -6.06
N GLN A 165 8.08 23.30 -5.38
CA GLN A 165 9.38 22.65 -5.28
C GLN A 165 9.62 21.54 -6.33
N LEU A 166 8.65 21.29 -7.22
CA LEU A 166 8.83 20.35 -8.31
C LEU A 166 9.51 21.00 -9.52
N SER A 167 10.09 20.17 -10.37
CA SER A 167 10.60 20.62 -11.68
C SER A 167 9.49 21.35 -12.45
N LYS A 168 9.88 22.45 -13.09
CA LYS A 168 8.97 23.24 -13.94
C LYS A 168 9.12 22.89 -15.43
N ALA A 169 9.85 21.83 -15.75
CA ALA A 169 9.93 21.32 -17.12
C ALA A 169 8.52 20.93 -17.63
N PRO A 170 8.11 21.40 -18.81
CA PRO A 170 6.75 21.18 -19.30
C PRO A 170 6.37 19.69 -19.39
N GLU A 171 7.31 18.84 -19.75
CA GLU A 171 7.14 17.38 -19.86
C GLU A 171 6.88 16.74 -18.49
N ILE A 172 7.44 17.28 -17.40
CA ILE A 172 7.22 16.80 -16.04
C ILE A 172 5.86 17.28 -15.54
N LEU A 173 5.57 18.56 -15.69
CA LEU A 173 4.28 19.14 -15.31
C LEU A 173 3.10 18.48 -16.04
N ALA A 174 3.30 18.07 -17.30
CA ALA A 174 2.27 17.36 -18.07
C ALA A 174 1.93 15.98 -17.50
N THR A 175 2.81 15.37 -16.70
CA THR A 175 2.57 14.06 -16.05
C THR A 175 2.00 14.17 -14.65
N GLU A 176 1.99 15.37 -14.04
CA GLU A 176 1.46 15.60 -12.70
C GLU A 176 -0.05 15.31 -12.68
N PRO A 177 -0.53 14.37 -11.87
CA PRO A 177 -1.96 14.10 -11.78
C PRO A 177 -2.69 15.15 -10.94
N VAL A 178 -3.98 15.27 -11.14
CA VAL A 178 -4.86 15.92 -10.15
C VAL A 178 -5.15 14.90 -9.05
N HIS A 179 -4.96 15.30 -7.80
CA HIS A 179 -5.13 14.43 -6.64
C HIS A 179 -6.52 14.58 -6.04
N ARG A 180 -7.31 13.50 -6.04
CA ARG A 180 -8.64 13.48 -5.46
C ARG A 180 -8.76 12.37 -4.42
N GLN A 181 -9.59 12.62 -3.42
CA GLN A 181 -10.00 11.60 -2.45
C GLN A 181 -11.51 11.35 -2.57
N VAL A 182 -11.90 10.06 -2.69
CA VAL A 182 -13.28 9.62 -2.65
C VAL A 182 -13.59 8.98 -1.30
N PHE A 183 -14.71 9.37 -0.69
CA PHE A 183 -15.19 8.84 0.58
C PHE A 183 -16.38 7.94 0.31
N ILE A 184 -16.29 6.68 0.75
CA ILE A 184 -17.29 5.63 0.50
C ILE A 184 -17.81 5.12 1.83
N GLY A 185 -19.12 5.24 2.05
CA GLY A 185 -19.81 4.75 3.23
C GLY A 185 -20.03 3.25 3.16
N ARG A 186 -19.85 2.57 4.29
CA ARG A 186 -20.11 1.13 4.46
C ARG A 186 -21.60 0.86 4.49
N ALA A 187 -22.07 -0.07 3.64
CA ALA A 187 -23.43 -0.52 3.66
C ALA A 187 -23.77 -1.29 4.97
N PRO A 188 -24.99 -1.14 5.52
CA PRO A 188 -25.39 -1.86 6.74
C PRO A 188 -25.39 -3.40 6.60
N THR A 189 -25.39 -3.91 5.38
CA THR A 189 -25.33 -5.33 5.08
C THR A 189 -23.94 -5.94 5.32
N LEU A 190 -22.88 -5.14 5.36
CA LEU A 190 -21.52 -5.59 5.65
C LEU A 190 -21.30 -5.59 7.17
N THR A 191 -21.10 -6.77 7.74
CA THR A 191 -21.12 -6.98 9.19
C THR A 191 -19.73 -6.90 9.84
N SER A 192 -18.65 -7.13 9.09
CA SER A 192 -17.29 -7.08 9.58
C SER A 192 -16.41 -6.09 8.82
N ASP A 193 -15.33 -5.66 9.45
CA ASP A 193 -14.35 -4.76 8.82
C ASP A 193 -13.64 -5.43 7.64
N ASP A 194 -13.43 -6.75 7.70
CA ASP A 194 -12.83 -7.51 6.61
C ASP A 194 -13.77 -7.63 5.40
N GLU A 195 -15.09 -7.76 5.63
CA GLU A 195 -16.07 -7.69 4.52
C GLU A 195 -16.05 -6.33 3.84
N PHE A 196 -15.90 -5.25 4.61
CA PHE A 196 -15.84 -3.91 4.04
C PHE A 196 -14.53 -3.68 3.28
N GLU A 197 -13.36 -4.08 3.81
CA GLU A 197 -12.08 -4.01 3.08
C GLU A 197 -12.15 -4.79 1.77
N ARG A 198 -12.68 -6.00 1.80
CA ARG A 198 -12.88 -6.82 0.58
C ARG A 198 -13.80 -6.13 -0.43
N ARG A 199 -14.86 -5.45 0.04
CA ARG A 199 -15.74 -4.69 -0.85
C ARG A 199 -15.03 -3.49 -1.46
N LEU A 200 -14.21 -2.78 -0.70
CA LEU A 200 -13.38 -1.68 -1.21
C LEU A 200 -12.33 -2.17 -2.23
N PHE A 201 -11.72 -3.34 -1.99
CA PHE A 201 -10.84 -4.00 -2.95
C PHE A 201 -11.57 -4.31 -4.27
N ILE A 202 -12.78 -4.91 -4.20
CA ILE A 202 -13.60 -5.19 -5.38
C ILE A 202 -13.92 -3.91 -6.14
N LEU A 203 -14.41 -2.88 -5.45
CA LEU A 203 -14.69 -1.56 -6.03
C LEU A 203 -13.48 -1.00 -6.78
N ARG A 204 -12.32 -0.98 -6.15
CA ARG A 204 -11.08 -0.50 -6.76
C ARG A 204 -10.75 -1.26 -8.04
N LYS A 205 -10.86 -2.59 -8.02
CA LYS A 205 -10.59 -3.43 -9.19
C LYS A 205 -11.59 -3.19 -10.31
N VAL A 206 -12.88 -3.14 -9.99
CA VAL A 206 -13.94 -2.93 -11.00
C VAL A 206 -13.80 -1.57 -11.66
N VAL A 207 -13.61 -0.49 -10.88
CA VAL A 207 -13.39 0.86 -11.44
C VAL A 207 -12.14 0.88 -12.33
N SER A 208 -11.01 0.33 -11.84
CA SER A 208 -9.76 0.33 -12.59
C SER A 208 -9.88 -0.46 -13.89
N ASN A 209 -10.54 -1.62 -13.85
CA ASN A 209 -10.75 -2.47 -15.04
C ASN A 209 -11.70 -1.80 -16.03
N ARG A 210 -12.79 -1.17 -15.57
CA ARG A 210 -13.75 -0.46 -16.44
C ARG A 210 -13.06 0.69 -17.19
N VAL A 211 -12.34 1.55 -16.47
CA VAL A 211 -11.60 2.66 -17.11
C VAL A 211 -10.52 2.12 -18.05
N HIS A 212 -9.82 1.03 -17.70
CA HIS A 212 -8.82 0.42 -18.57
C HIS A 212 -9.42 -0.08 -19.89
N VAL A 213 -10.58 -0.72 -19.84
CA VAL A 213 -11.30 -1.19 -21.04
C VAL A 213 -11.77 -0.03 -21.89
N GLU A 214 -12.40 0.99 -21.28
CA GLU A 214 -12.91 2.17 -21.99
C GLU A 214 -11.80 2.99 -22.67
N THR A 215 -10.60 2.98 -22.09
CA THR A 215 -9.43 3.68 -22.66
C THR A 215 -8.59 2.80 -23.57
N GLU A 216 -9.02 1.56 -23.85
CA GLU A 216 -8.26 0.59 -24.65
C GLU A 216 -6.84 0.37 -24.11
N GLY A 217 -6.68 0.43 -22.77
CA GLY A 217 -5.39 0.30 -22.09
C GLY A 217 -4.47 1.53 -22.17
N ARG A 218 -4.92 2.62 -22.80
CA ARG A 218 -4.12 3.85 -22.89
C ARG A 218 -3.97 4.49 -21.50
N ASP A 219 -2.78 4.95 -21.19
CA ASP A 219 -2.54 5.73 -19.96
C ASP A 219 -3.11 7.14 -20.12
N ILE A 220 -4.15 7.43 -19.36
CA ILE A 220 -4.82 8.73 -19.36
C ILE A 220 -4.50 9.55 -18.10
N GLY A 221 -3.54 9.10 -17.28
CA GLY A 221 -3.22 9.72 -15.98
C GLY A 221 -4.16 9.31 -14.85
N PHE A 222 -4.95 8.25 -15.03
CA PHE A 222 -5.82 7.69 -14.00
C PHE A 222 -5.16 6.53 -13.27
N TYR A 223 -5.20 6.56 -11.93
CA TYR A 223 -4.75 5.46 -11.09
C TYR A 223 -5.33 5.54 -9.68
N VAL A 224 -5.92 4.46 -9.19
CA VAL A 224 -6.34 4.37 -7.79
C VAL A 224 -5.15 3.95 -6.94
N VAL A 225 -4.58 4.90 -6.21
CA VAL A 225 -3.38 4.73 -5.39
C VAL A 225 -3.65 3.77 -4.23
N SER A 226 -4.74 4.03 -3.51
CA SER A 226 -5.27 3.19 -2.43
C SER A 226 -6.76 3.39 -2.31
N LEU A 227 -7.48 2.40 -1.80
CA LEU A 227 -8.89 2.49 -1.40
C LEU A 227 -9.10 1.51 -0.22
N SER A 228 -9.23 2.04 0.99
CA SER A 228 -9.29 1.25 2.22
C SER A 228 -10.00 2.03 3.33
N ALA A 229 -10.56 1.34 4.31
CA ALA A 229 -11.04 1.92 5.56
C ALA A 229 -9.95 1.97 6.64
N ARG A 230 -8.75 1.40 6.37
CA ARG A 230 -7.65 1.23 7.34
C ARG A 230 -6.47 2.14 7.04
N THR A 231 -6.03 2.18 5.78
CA THR A 231 -4.79 2.85 5.36
C THR A 231 -4.99 3.72 4.13
N ILE A 232 -4.08 4.68 3.96
CA ILE A 232 -4.01 5.52 2.77
C ILE A 232 -2.55 5.72 2.37
N VAL A 233 -2.31 5.85 1.06
CA VAL A 233 -0.97 6.05 0.49
C VAL A 233 -0.87 7.44 -0.12
N TYR A 234 0.16 8.18 0.27
CA TYR A 234 0.61 9.42 -0.37
C TYR A 234 1.94 9.14 -1.06
N LYS A 235 2.01 9.36 -2.37
CA LYS A 235 3.22 9.06 -3.16
C LYS A 235 3.27 9.88 -4.44
N GLY A 236 4.44 9.92 -5.06
CA GLY A 236 4.61 10.57 -6.36
C GLY A 236 6.06 10.55 -6.82
N MET A 237 6.33 11.24 -7.92
CA MET A 237 7.69 11.38 -8.47
C MET A 237 8.49 12.41 -7.68
N PHE A 238 8.82 12.09 -6.44
CA PHE A 238 9.45 12.98 -5.48
C PHE A 238 10.87 12.57 -5.13
N LEU A 239 11.67 13.56 -4.77
CA LEU A 239 12.79 13.41 -3.86
C LEU A 239 12.23 13.31 -2.42
N ALA A 240 13.00 12.75 -1.50
CA ALA A 240 12.55 12.50 -0.13
C ALA A 240 11.89 13.72 0.55
N TYR A 241 12.55 14.87 0.50
CA TYR A 241 12.09 16.10 1.16
C TYR A 241 10.85 16.73 0.50
N GLN A 242 10.57 16.38 -0.77
CA GLN A 242 9.46 16.97 -1.51
C GLN A 242 8.11 16.40 -1.07
N LEU A 243 8.06 15.18 -0.52
CA LEU A 243 6.79 14.53 -0.17
C LEU A 243 5.97 15.36 0.82
N GLY A 244 6.58 15.78 1.93
CA GLY A 244 5.92 16.60 2.95
C GLY A 244 5.68 18.04 2.49
N ALA A 245 6.53 18.58 1.61
CA ALA A 245 6.34 19.91 1.03
C ALA A 245 5.19 19.94 0.01
N TYR A 246 5.00 18.84 -0.73
CA TYR A 246 3.97 18.74 -1.76
C TYR A 246 2.57 18.48 -1.19
N TYR A 247 2.44 17.53 -0.25
CA TYR A 247 1.16 17.19 0.35
C TYR A 247 0.97 17.93 1.68
N ALA A 248 0.21 19.03 1.66
CA ALA A 248 -0.06 19.82 2.86
C ALA A 248 -0.72 18.99 3.98
N ASP A 249 -1.49 17.98 3.64
CA ASP A 249 -2.08 17.04 4.60
C ASP A 249 -1.04 16.42 5.54
N LEU A 250 0.13 16.02 5.03
CA LEU A 250 1.16 15.32 5.80
C LEU A 250 1.84 16.21 6.87
N THR A 251 1.70 17.51 6.75
CA THR A 251 2.23 18.50 7.71
C THR A 251 1.14 19.10 8.62
N ASP A 252 -0.12 18.72 8.41
CA ASP A 252 -1.23 19.17 9.26
C ASP A 252 -1.23 18.38 10.58
N PRO A 253 -1.21 19.07 11.76
CA PRO A 253 -1.19 18.40 13.06
C PRO A 253 -2.44 17.54 13.35
N ARG A 254 -3.53 17.70 12.60
CA ARG A 254 -4.72 16.84 12.66
C ARG A 254 -4.53 15.51 11.95
N PHE A 255 -3.50 15.41 11.12
CA PHE A 255 -3.14 14.17 10.43
C PHE A 255 -2.42 13.24 11.40
N GLU A 256 -3.14 12.30 11.98
CA GLU A 256 -2.66 11.40 13.01
C GLU A 256 -2.65 9.95 12.52
N SER A 257 -1.55 9.24 12.79
CA SER A 257 -1.39 7.81 12.50
C SER A 257 -0.62 7.12 13.62
N ALA A 258 -0.80 5.81 13.77
CA ALA A 258 0.04 4.97 14.62
C ALA A 258 1.08 4.17 13.82
N LEU A 259 1.07 4.29 12.50
CA LEU A 259 2.00 3.64 11.57
C LEU A 259 2.37 4.61 10.45
N ALA A 260 3.66 4.68 10.11
CA ALA A 260 4.13 5.25 8.85
C ALA A 260 5.14 4.29 8.22
N LEU A 261 4.85 3.82 7.02
CA LEU A 261 5.76 3.04 6.16
C LEU A 261 6.18 3.96 5.02
N VAL A 262 7.48 4.17 4.85
CA VAL A 262 8.03 5.09 3.85
C VAL A 262 8.97 4.37 2.89
N HIS A 263 9.07 4.90 1.69
CA HIS A 263 9.97 4.38 0.68
C HIS A 263 10.55 5.52 -0.17
N GLN A 264 11.86 5.47 -0.37
CA GLN A 264 12.59 6.27 -1.35
C GLN A 264 13.02 5.35 -2.50
N ARG A 265 12.56 5.65 -3.71
CA ARG A 265 12.77 4.82 -4.88
C ARG A 265 14.08 5.15 -5.59
N PHE A 266 14.74 4.08 -6.06
CA PHE A 266 15.73 4.12 -7.12
C PHE A 266 15.25 3.18 -8.23
N SER A 267 14.87 3.74 -9.39
CA SER A 267 14.37 2.93 -10.51
C SER A 267 15.54 2.41 -11.34
N THR A 268 15.64 1.08 -11.44
CA THR A 268 16.72 0.43 -12.24
C THR A 268 16.22 -0.08 -13.58
N ASN A 269 14.98 -0.59 -13.64
CA ASN A 269 14.46 -1.36 -14.77
C ASN A 269 13.25 -0.73 -15.46
N THR A 270 12.62 0.29 -14.85
CA THR A 270 11.42 0.94 -15.39
C THR A 270 11.56 2.45 -15.32
N PHE A 271 11.04 3.16 -16.32
CA PHE A 271 10.97 4.62 -16.26
C PHE A 271 10.12 5.05 -15.06
N PRO A 272 10.55 6.07 -14.30
CA PRO A 272 9.78 6.62 -13.20
C PRO A 272 8.42 7.13 -13.68
N SER A 273 7.39 6.90 -12.87
CA SER A 273 6.07 7.49 -13.06
C SER A 273 5.35 7.61 -11.74
N TRP A 274 4.39 8.52 -11.66
CA TRP A 274 3.60 8.78 -10.44
C TRP A 274 3.00 7.49 -9.86
N LYS A 275 2.41 6.65 -10.69
CA LYS A 275 1.76 5.39 -10.28
C LYS A 275 2.73 4.32 -9.78
N LEU A 276 3.98 4.35 -10.27
CA LEU A 276 4.99 3.35 -9.94
C LEU A 276 5.84 3.72 -8.71
N ALA A 277 5.67 4.93 -8.15
CA ALA A 277 6.29 5.27 -6.87
C ALA A 277 5.79 4.32 -5.76
N HIS A 278 6.66 4.04 -4.77
CA HIS A 278 6.34 3.26 -3.59
C HIS A 278 5.99 4.17 -2.41
N PRO A 279 5.34 3.64 -1.33
CA PRO A 279 4.85 2.28 -1.19
C PRO A 279 3.62 2.01 -2.05
N TYR A 280 3.32 0.71 -2.24
CA TYR A 280 2.00 0.27 -2.70
C TYR A 280 1.09 0.06 -1.49
N ARG A 281 -0.06 -0.63 -1.69
CA ARG A 281 -1.07 -0.83 -0.63
C ARG A 281 -0.66 -1.87 0.41
N MET A 282 0.07 -2.90 -0.03
CA MET A 282 0.51 -4.02 0.79
C MET A 282 2.03 -4.11 0.90
N VAL A 283 2.78 -3.51 -0.04
CA VAL A 283 4.22 -3.78 -0.19
C VAL A 283 5.03 -2.51 -0.37
N ALA A 284 6.23 -2.52 0.22
CA ALA A 284 7.34 -1.64 -0.13
C ALA A 284 8.63 -2.47 -0.08
N HIS A 285 9.44 -2.44 -1.14
CA HIS A 285 10.72 -3.15 -1.19
C HIS A 285 11.71 -2.48 -2.12
N ASN A 286 12.98 -2.82 -1.98
CA ASN A 286 14.09 -2.39 -2.83
C ASN A 286 14.74 -3.57 -3.59
N GLY A 287 14.13 -4.76 -3.52
CA GLY A 287 14.60 -5.94 -4.23
C GLY A 287 14.19 -5.93 -5.70
N GLU A 288 14.58 -6.99 -6.39
CA GLU A 288 14.15 -7.30 -7.75
C GLU A 288 13.24 -8.53 -7.71
N ILE A 289 12.06 -8.43 -8.31
CA ILE A 289 11.15 -9.57 -8.47
C ILE A 289 11.27 -10.04 -9.92
N ASN A 290 12.03 -11.10 -10.10
CA ASN A 290 12.36 -11.62 -11.42
C ASN A 290 11.17 -12.35 -12.06
N THR A 291 11.29 -12.59 -13.39
CA THR A 291 10.32 -13.40 -14.15
C THR A 291 8.92 -12.75 -14.22
N LEU A 292 8.86 -11.41 -14.27
CA LEU A 292 7.59 -10.67 -14.30
C LEU A 292 6.59 -11.21 -15.35
N ARG A 293 7.03 -11.41 -16.61
CA ARG A 293 6.17 -11.96 -17.68
C ARG A 293 5.63 -13.33 -17.33
N GLY A 294 6.46 -14.21 -16.77
CA GLY A 294 6.04 -15.53 -16.31
C GLY A 294 4.99 -15.45 -15.20
N ASN A 295 5.19 -14.57 -14.22
CA ASN A 295 4.28 -14.37 -13.10
C ASN A 295 2.91 -13.84 -13.58
N VAL A 296 2.90 -12.87 -14.50
CA VAL A 296 1.66 -12.36 -15.11
C VAL A 296 0.92 -13.47 -15.88
N ASN A 297 1.65 -14.26 -16.67
CA ASN A 297 1.09 -15.37 -17.42
C ASN A 297 0.53 -16.47 -16.50
N TRP A 298 1.22 -16.81 -15.41
CA TRP A 298 0.74 -17.76 -14.41
C TRP A 298 -0.53 -17.27 -13.72
N MET A 299 -0.59 -15.99 -13.37
CA MET A 299 -1.80 -15.40 -12.78
C MET A 299 -2.97 -15.48 -13.77
N ALA A 300 -2.74 -15.17 -15.04
CA ALA A 300 -3.77 -15.26 -16.09
C ALA A 300 -4.22 -16.71 -16.31
N ALA A 301 -3.29 -17.67 -16.33
CA ALA A 301 -3.61 -19.10 -16.51
C ALA A 301 -4.47 -19.65 -15.36
N ARG A 302 -4.34 -19.13 -14.16
CA ARG A 302 -5.14 -19.54 -13.00
C ARG A 302 -6.55 -18.97 -12.99
N GLN A 303 -6.86 -17.96 -13.79
CA GLN A 303 -8.15 -17.27 -13.80
C GLN A 303 -9.35 -18.24 -13.86
N ALA A 304 -9.26 -19.29 -14.65
CA ALA A 304 -10.36 -20.25 -14.82
C ALA A 304 -10.49 -21.27 -13.67
N SER A 305 -9.49 -21.39 -12.79
CA SER A 305 -9.42 -22.40 -11.74
C SER A 305 -9.47 -21.82 -10.32
N VAL A 306 -9.33 -20.49 -10.18
CA VAL A 306 -9.39 -19.84 -8.86
C VAL A 306 -10.84 -19.78 -8.39
N ASP A 307 -11.05 -20.23 -7.17
CA ASP A 307 -12.32 -20.13 -6.45
C ASP A 307 -12.08 -19.61 -5.03
N SER A 308 -13.03 -18.85 -4.49
CA SER A 308 -12.98 -18.31 -3.14
C SER A 308 -14.40 -18.14 -2.61
N GLU A 309 -14.70 -18.77 -1.48
CA GLU A 309 -15.99 -18.61 -0.80
C GLU A 309 -16.24 -17.15 -0.39
N LEU A 310 -15.17 -16.40 -0.08
CA LEU A 310 -15.26 -15.01 0.36
C LEU A 310 -15.57 -14.02 -0.77
N PHE A 311 -15.07 -14.29 -1.97
CA PHE A 311 -15.41 -13.50 -3.15
C PHE A 311 -16.71 -13.99 -3.82
N GLY A 312 -17.02 -15.28 -3.74
CA GLY A 312 -18.17 -15.85 -4.41
C GLY A 312 -18.22 -15.46 -5.90
N ASN A 313 -19.36 -14.99 -6.36
CA ASN A 313 -19.55 -14.57 -7.76
C ASN A 313 -18.74 -13.30 -8.14
N ASP A 314 -18.30 -12.50 -7.18
CA ASP A 314 -17.52 -11.29 -7.44
C ASP A 314 -16.11 -11.57 -7.97
N ILE A 315 -15.62 -12.83 -7.82
CA ILE A 315 -14.30 -13.21 -8.31
C ILE A 315 -14.16 -12.96 -9.83
N SER A 316 -15.23 -13.12 -10.59
CA SER A 316 -15.25 -12.87 -12.04
C SER A 316 -14.99 -11.40 -12.41
N LYS A 317 -15.29 -10.45 -11.52
CA LYS A 317 -15.12 -9.01 -11.72
C LYS A 317 -13.68 -8.54 -11.50
N LEU A 318 -12.85 -9.36 -10.83
CA LEU A 318 -11.52 -8.95 -10.35
C LEU A 318 -10.45 -9.05 -11.44
N TRP A 319 -10.72 -9.76 -12.53
CA TRP A 319 -9.74 -9.99 -13.58
C TRP A 319 -9.62 -8.85 -14.58
N PRO A 320 -8.41 -8.59 -15.09
CA PRO A 320 -7.14 -9.23 -14.69
C PRO A 320 -6.64 -8.72 -13.32
N ILE A 321 -6.03 -9.60 -12.52
CA ILE A 321 -5.38 -9.21 -11.25
C ILE A 321 -4.13 -8.40 -11.55
N SER A 322 -3.24 -8.94 -12.39
CA SER A 322 -2.03 -8.29 -12.89
C SER A 322 -2.08 -8.25 -14.41
N TYR A 323 -1.59 -7.19 -15.01
CA TYR A 323 -1.61 -7.00 -16.47
C TYR A 323 -0.29 -6.44 -17.00
N GLU A 324 -0.09 -6.55 -18.30
CA GLU A 324 1.10 -6.07 -18.98
C GLU A 324 1.27 -4.55 -18.80
N GLY A 325 2.52 -4.10 -18.65
CA GLY A 325 2.84 -2.69 -18.42
C GLY A 325 2.86 -2.26 -16.96
N GLN A 326 2.49 -3.13 -16.01
CA GLN A 326 2.73 -2.91 -14.58
C GLN A 326 4.18 -3.23 -14.22
N SER A 327 4.70 -2.62 -13.14
CA SER A 327 5.97 -3.03 -12.56
C SER A 327 5.85 -4.41 -11.86
N ASP A 328 6.99 -5.04 -11.60
CA ASP A 328 7.08 -6.26 -10.80
C ASP A 328 6.40 -6.11 -9.44
N THR A 329 6.70 -5.01 -8.73
CA THR A 329 6.10 -4.70 -7.43
C THR A 329 4.59 -4.48 -7.51
N ALA A 330 4.09 -3.80 -8.55
CA ALA A 330 2.66 -3.58 -8.72
C ALA A 330 1.91 -4.90 -8.96
N CYS A 331 2.49 -5.82 -9.73
CA CYS A 331 1.93 -7.15 -9.93
C CYS A 331 1.94 -7.96 -8.64
N PHE A 332 3.04 -7.90 -7.89
CA PHE A 332 3.17 -8.58 -6.59
C PHE A 332 2.16 -8.03 -5.57
N ASP A 333 2.05 -6.70 -5.44
CA ASP A 333 1.10 -6.03 -4.55
C ASP A 333 -0.35 -6.44 -4.86
N ASN A 334 -0.73 -6.46 -6.14
CA ASN A 334 -2.05 -6.91 -6.57
C ASN A 334 -2.31 -8.39 -6.22
N ALA A 335 -1.32 -9.26 -6.40
CA ALA A 335 -1.44 -10.68 -6.09
C ALA A 335 -1.56 -10.91 -4.59
N LEU A 336 -0.75 -10.19 -3.79
CA LEU A 336 -0.77 -10.29 -2.33
C LEU A 336 -2.11 -9.81 -1.77
N GLU A 337 -2.61 -8.66 -2.23
CA GLU A 337 -3.90 -8.12 -1.83
C GLU A 337 -5.04 -9.08 -2.22
N PHE A 338 -5.01 -9.65 -3.44
CA PHE A 338 -5.99 -10.64 -3.87
C PHE A 338 -6.02 -11.88 -2.97
N LEU A 339 -4.86 -12.42 -2.59
CA LEU A 339 -4.77 -13.58 -1.70
C LEU A 339 -5.26 -13.26 -0.29
N THR A 340 -4.89 -12.10 0.24
CA THR A 340 -5.29 -11.70 1.60
C THR A 340 -6.79 -11.41 1.69
N GLU A 341 -7.36 -10.72 0.72
CA GLU A 341 -8.81 -10.49 0.64
C GLU A 341 -9.59 -11.77 0.30
N GLY A 342 -8.93 -12.74 -0.33
CA GLY A 342 -9.42 -14.09 -0.56
C GLY A 342 -9.39 -15.00 0.68
N GLY A 343 -8.85 -14.51 1.81
CA GLY A 343 -8.87 -15.18 3.11
C GLY A 343 -7.57 -15.84 3.55
N TYR A 344 -6.47 -15.72 2.79
CA TYR A 344 -5.17 -16.19 3.26
C TYR A 344 -4.58 -15.20 4.29
N PRO A 345 -4.05 -15.70 5.42
CA PRO A 345 -3.27 -14.85 6.33
C PRO A 345 -2.09 -14.21 5.58
N LEU A 346 -1.78 -12.95 5.88
CA LEU A 346 -0.74 -12.19 5.19
C LEU A 346 0.61 -12.94 5.13
N SER A 347 1.04 -13.54 6.24
CA SER A 347 2.29 -14.31 6.30
C SER A 347 2.27 -15.54 5.36
N HIS A 348 1.13 -16.23 5.28
CA HIS A 348 0.95 -17.37 4.40
C HIS A 348 1.00 -16.94 2.93
N ALA A 349 0.27 -15.89 2.56
CA ALA A 349 0.28 -15.33 1.22
C ALA A 349 1.69 -14.86 0.79
N MET A 350 2.44 -14.24 1.71
CA MET A 350 3.84 -13.87 1.46
C MET A 350 4.73 -15.09 1.19
N MET A 351 4.59 -16.18 1.96
CA MET A 351 5.34 -17.42 1.72
C MET A 351 4.99 -18.07 0.37
N MET A 352 3.70 -18.01 -0.05
CA MET A 352 3.29 -18.52 -1.36
C MET A 352 3.92 -17.72 -2.51
N LEU A 353 4.02 -16.40 -2.35
CA LEU A 353 4.51 -15.50 -3.41
C LEU A 353 6.04 -15.38 -3.45
N ILE A 354 6.71 -15.58 -2.32
CA ILE A 354 8.18 -15.51 -2.19
C ILE A 354 8.67 -16.83 -1.58
N PRO A 355 8.74 -17.90 -2.38
CA PRO A 355 9.23 -19.17 -1.88
C PRO A 355 10.73 -19.12 -1.58
N GLU A 356 11.15 -19.77 -0.48
CA GLU A 356 12.56 -20.03 -0.25
C GLU A 356 13.12 -21.00 -1.31
N ALA A 357 14.43 -21.01 -1.49
CA ALA A 357 15.12 -21.96 -2.37
C ALA A 357 15.00 -23.39 -1.79
N TRP A 358 13.95 -24.10 -2.14
CA TRP A 358 13.57 -25.39 -1.57
C TRP A 358 14.04 -26.58 -2.40
N ALA A 359 14.10 -26.45 -3.73
CA ALA A 359 14.43 -27.54 -4.63
C ALA A 359 15.86 -28.08 -4.35
N GLY A 360 15.92 -29.32 -3.88
CA GLY A 360 17.20 -29.97 -3.52
C GLY A 360 17.83 -29.51 -2.20
N ASN A 361 17.15 -28.66 -1.42
CA ASN A 361 17.63 -28.20 -0.11
C ASN A 361 17.42 -29.29 0.96
N LYS A 362 18.49 -30.04 1.24
CA LYS A 362 18.47 -31.11 2.25
C LYS A 362 18.37 -30.64 3.71
N GLN A 363 18.59 -29.36 3.95
CA GLN A 363 18.53 -28.76 5.30
C GLN A 363 17.16 -28.20 5.63
N MET A 364 16.30 -28.02 4.63
CA MET A 364 14.94 -27.52 4.84
C MET A 364 14.07 -28.57 5.56
N PRO A 365 13.26 -28.15 6.57
CA PRO A 365 12.29 -29.04 7.20
C PRO A 365 11.33 -29.63 6.15
N LYS A 366 10.95 -30.89 6.32
CA LYS A 366 10.07 -31.60 5.34
C LYS A 366 8.72 -30.93 5.13
N ASP A 367 8.14 -30.39 6.21
CA ASP A 367 6.86 -29.70 6.15
C ASP A 367 6.95 -28.41 5.31
N THR A 368 8.04 -27.65 5.45
CA THR A 368 8.33 -26.46 4.66
C THR A 368 8.58 -26.80 3.20
N GLN A 369 9.33 -27.89 2.95
CA GLN A 369 9.56 -28.38 1.59
C GLN A 369 8.23 -28.79 0.93
N ALA A 370 7.38 -29.56 1.63
CA ALA A 370 6.08 -29.97 1.13
C ALA A 370 5.16 -28.78 0.84
N PHE A 371 5.23 -27.72 1.66
CA PHE A 371 4.49 -26.48 1.41
C PHE A 371 4.88 -25.83 0.06
N TYR A 372 6.17 -25.78 -0.26
CA TYR A 372 6.64 -25.16 -1.50
C TYR A 372 6.54 -26.08 -2.73
N GLU A 373 6.45 -27.40 -2.53
CA GLU A 373 6.20 -28.38 -3.61
C GLU A 373 4.73 -28.38 -4.07
N TYR A 374 3.78 -28.05 -3.15
CA TYR A 374 2.34 -28.00 -3.44
C TYR A 374 1.96 -26.78 -4.26
#